data_5e10722e4cb220f959151658444dc421
#
_entry.id   5e10722e4cb220f959151658444dc421
#
_cell.length_a   1.000
_cell.length_b   1.000
_cell.length_c   1.000
_cell.angle_alpha   90.00
_cell.angle_beta   90.00
_cell.angle_gamma   90.00
#
_symmetry.space_group_name_H-M   'P 1'
#
loop_
_entity.id
_entity.type
_entity.pdbx_description
1 polymer ?
#
loop_
_entity_poly.entity_id
_entity_poly.type
_entity_poly.pdbx_seq_one_letter_code
_entity_poly.pdbx_strand_id
1 'polypeptide(L)'
;MEELGFREYESYKDSHASWLGEVPAHWQVGPGRVCIYENKDKNTGMKENTVLSLSYGRVIVKDEDKMTGLVPESYETYQIVQPGDIIIRGTDLQNDVTSLRTGLAKNHGIITSAYINLRPKPNADAEFLHYLLHSYDVKKVFYGLGSGLRQNLSYVDFKYLTIPLPSLPEQRAIVVFLDEECAKVDQGIAIIRHQIAALKEYKTSMIDAAVTGKIKVI
;
A
#
# COMPACT_ATOMS: atom_id res chain seq x y z
N MET A 1 6.91 22.86 -6.35
CA MET A 1 5.55 22.37 -6.74
C MET A 1 5.07 23.04 -7.99
N GLU A 2 5.26 24.36 -8.17
CA GLU A 2 4.96 25.09 -9.42
C GLU A 2 5.71 24.53 -10.64
N GLU A 3 6.94 24.07 -10.48
CA GLU A 3 7.72 23.44 -11.57
C GLU A 3 7.09 22.16 -12.13
N LEU A 4 6.18 21.52 -11.39
CA LEU A 4 5.43 20.34 -11.81
C LEU A 4 4.02 20.66 -12.33
N GLY A 5 3.65 21.97 -12.43
CA GLY A 5 2.37 22.42 -12.96
C GLY A 5 1.16 22.17 -12.04
N PHE A 6 1.38 21.86 -10.77
CA PHE A 6 0.29 21.68 -9.80
C PHE A 6 -0.23 23.03 -9.31
N ARG A 7 -1.55 23.13 -9.23
CA ARG A 7 -2.22 24.30 -8.65
C ARG A 7 -2.25 24.18 -7.14
N GLU A 8 -2.03 25.30 -6.45
CA GLU A 8 -2.16 25.38 -5.01
C GLU A 8 -3.62 25.64 -4.61
N TYR A 9 -4.00 25.24 -3.41
CA TYR A 9 -5.28 25.60 -2.82
C TYR A 9 -5.25 27.05 -2.36
N GLU A 10 -6.43 27.70 -2.29
CA GLU A 10 -6.55 29.12 -1.93
C GLU A 10 -6.05 29.41 -0.50
N SER A 11 -6.17 28.48 0.42
CA SER A 11 -5.73 28.62 1.80
C SER A 11 -5.46 27.29 2.46
N TYR A 12 -4.61 27.32 3.47
CA TYR A 12 -4.17 26.15 4.24
C TYR A 12 -4.38 26.40 5.73
N LYS A 13 -4.41 25.32 6.53
CA LYS A 13 -4.42 25.31 7.99
C LYS A 13 -3.50 24.23 8.53
N ASP A 14 -2.98 24.44 9.72
CA ASP A 14 -2.18 23.43 10.43
C ASP A 14 -3.04 22.18 10.75
N SER A 15 -2.53 21.01 10.39
CA SER A 15 -3.15 19.73 10.72
C SER A 15 -2.93 19.29 12.16
N HIS A 16 -2.03 19.95 12.90
CA HIS A 16 -1.53 19.56 14.23
C HIS A 16 -0.84 18.18 14.26
N ALA A 17 -0.38 17.70 13.11
CA ALA A 17 0.40 16.48 12.98
C ALA A 17 1.70 16.79 12.21
N SER A 18 2.85 16.65 12.88
CA SER A 18 4.15 17.06 12.34
C SER A 18 4.52 16.37 11.02
N TRP A 19 4.07 15.15 10.81
CA TRP A 19 4.32 14.40 9.57
C TRP A 19 3.43 14.83 8.40
N LEU A 20 2.32 15.51 8.67
CA LEU A 20 1.35 15.95 7.68
C LEU A 20 1.55 17.42 7.32
N GLY A 21 1.91 18.27 8.30
CA GLY A 21 2.06 19.71 8.13
C GLY A 21 0.73 20.43 7.89
N GLU A 22 0.72 21.37 6.96
CA GLU A 22 -0.47 22.11 6.58
C GLU A 22 -1.32 21.32 5.57
N VAL A 23 -2.62 21.48 5.66
CA VAL A 23 -3.62 20.89 4.75
C VAL A 23 -4.57 21.99 4.26
N PRO A 24 -5.26 21.80 3.11
CA PRO A 24 -6.25 22.77 2.63
C PRO A 24 -7.24 23.15 3.72
N ALA A 25 -7.53 24.43 3.86
CA ALA A 25 -8.30 24.96 4.99
C ALA A 25 -9.71 24.37 5.11
N HIS A 26 -10.33 23.99 3.98
CA HIS A 26 -11.67 23.39 3.93
C HIS A 26 -11.69 21.88 4.26
N TRP A 27 -10.53 21.19 4.28
CA TRP A 27 -10.51 19.78 4.64
C TRP A 27 -10.81 19.57 6.12
N GLN A 28 -11.53 18.51 6.42
CA GLN A 28 -11.65 18.05 7.80
C GLN A 28 -10.36 17.36 8.24
N VAL A 29 -9.98 17.57 9.50
CA VAL A 29 -8.87 16.85 10.12
C VAL A 29 -9.39 16.23 11.41
N GLY A 30 -9.17 14.93 11.56
CA GLY A 30 -9.69 14.22 12.72
C GLY A 30 -9.07 12.85 12.93
N PRO A 31 -9.45 12.16 14.00
CA PRO A 31 -8.94 10.82 14.29
C PRO A 31 -9.53 9.79 13.31
N GLY A 32 -8.74 8.77 12.99
CA GLY A 32 -9.10 7.74 12.01
C GLY A 32 -10.45 7.05 12.26
N ARG A 33 -10.90 6.95 13.53
CA ARG A 33 -12.22 6.40 13.86
C ARG A 33 -13.41 7.13 13.19
N VAL A 34 -13.19 8.32 12.67
CA VAL A 34 -14.22 9.06 11.94
C VAL A 34 -14.51 8.42 10.59
N CYS A 35 -13.49 7.86 9.93
CA CYS A 35 -13.56 7.36 8.56
C CYS A 35 -13.23 5.87 8.39
N ILE A 36 -12.67 5.20 9.40
CA ILE A 36 -12.34 3.78 9.38
C ILE A 36 -12.79 3.06 10.66
N TYR A 37 -12.98 1.75 10.55
CA TYR A 37 -13.13 0.84 11.68
C TYR A 37 -12.39 -0.48 11.43
N GLU A 38 -12.08 -1.21 12.49
CA GLU A 38 -11.48 -2.52 12.39
C GLU A 38 -12.55 -3.57 12.07
N ASN A 39 -12.37 -4.29 10.98
CA ASN A 39 -13.15 -5.47 10.69
C ASN A 39 -12.58 -6.68 11.45
N LYS A 40 -13.46 -7.44 12.11
CA LYS A 40 -13.12 -8.66 12.88
C LYS A 40 -13.96 -9.87 12.48
N ASP A 41 -14.58 -9.83 11.31
CA ASP A 41 -15.37 -10.94 10.81
C ASP A 41 -14.48 -12.17 10.60
N LYS A 42 -14.71 -13.23 11.35
CA LYS A 42 -13.95 -14.48 11.27
C LYS A 42 -14.57 -15.41 10.23
N ASN A 43 -13.75 -16.23 9.63
CA ASN A 43 -14.15 -17.29 8.71
C ASN A 43 -14.71 -18.53 9.43
N THR A 44 -15.49 -18.32 10.49
CA THR A 44 -16.07 -19.41 11.28
C THR A 44 -16.97 -20.28 10.42
N GLY A 45 -16.72 -21.59 10.45
CA GLY A 45 -17.42 -22.57 9.60
C GLY A 45 -16.86 -22.63 8.16
N MET A 46 -15.65 -22.12 7.91
CA MET A 46 -14.94 -22.23 6.61
C MET A 46 -15.78 -21.74 5.43
N LYS A 47 -16.44 -20.59 5.56
CA LYS A 47 -17.37 -20.01 4.58
C LYS A 47 -16.68 -19.54 3.30
N GLU A 48 -15.40 -19.21 3.41
CA GLU A 48 -14.56 -18.70 2.33
C GLU A 48 -13.22 -19.43 2.32
N ASN A 49 -12.71 -19.74 1.14
CA ASN A 49 -11.48 -20.50 0.94
C ASN A 49 -10.41 -19.72 0.16
N THR A 50 -10.77 -18.60 -0.46
CA THR A 50 -9.83 -17.78 -1.24
C THR A 50 -8.84 -17.09 -0.32
N VAL A 51 -7.64 -17.63 -0.21
CA VAL A 51 -6.60 -17.08 0.67
C VAL A 51 -5.94 -15.87 0.03
N LEU A 52 -5.95 -14.75 0.75
CA LEU A 52 -5.28 -13.52 0.38
C LEU A 52 -3.96 -13.35 1.14
N SER A 53 -3.03 -12.60 0.55
CA SER A 53 -1.75 -12.27 1.17
C SER A 53 -1.36 -10.83 0.86
N LEU A 54 -0.76 -10.15 1.83
CA LEU A 54 -0.12 -8.85 1.62
C LEU A 54 1.32 -9.08 1.14
N SER A 55 1.59 -8.69 -0.10
CA SER A 55 2.89 -8.86 -0.73
C SER A 55 3.31 -7.56 -1.43
N TYR A 56 4.45 -7.01 -1.04
CA TYR A 56 5.02 -5.77 -1.62
C TYR A 56 4.00 -4.62 -1.77
N GLY A 57 3.20 -4.38 -0.72
CA GLY A 57 2.18 -3.32 -0.71
C GLY A 57 0.91 -3.62 -1.50
N ARG A 58 0.70 -4.87 -1.91
CA ARG A 58 -0.49 -5.33 -2.65
C ARG A 58 -1.15 -6.50 -1.94
N VAL A 59 -2.47 -6.51 -1.90
CA VAL A 59 -3.23 -7.69 -1.50
C VAL A 59 -3.46 -8.53 -2.75
N ILE A 60 -2.93 -9.74 -2.74
CA ILE A 60 -3.00 -10.69 -3.85
C ILE A 60 -3.69 -11.98 -3.42
N VAL A 61 -4.36 -12.66 -4.36
CA VAL A 61 -4.85 -14.02 -4.15
C VAL A 61 -3.64 -14.96 -4.14
N LYS A 62 -3.52 -15.78 -3.11
CA LYS A 62 -2.50 -16.82 -3.07
C LYS A 62 -2.85 -17.92 -4.07
N ASP A 63 -1.90 -18.31 -4.88
CA ASP A 63 -1.96 -19.47 -5.75
C ASP A 63 -1.86 -20.74 -4.87
N GLU A 64 -2.86 -21.60 -4.92
CA GLU A 64 -2.92 -22.83 -4.13
C GLU A 64 -1.74 -23.76 -4.43
N ASP A 65 -1.27 -23.80 -5.68
CA ASP A 65 -0.13 -24.62 -6.11
C ASP A 65 1.23 -24.10 -5.63
N LYS A 66 1.27 -22.85 -5.14
CA LYS A 66 2.47 -22.18 -4.63
C LYS A 66 2.44 -21.97 -3.11
N MET A 67 1.54 -22.61 -2.40
CA MET A 67 1.55 -22.57 -0.95
C MET A 67 2.75 -23.32 -0.37
N THR A 68 3.92 -22.68 -0.42
CA THR A 68 5.11 -23.14 0.29
C THR A 68 5.05 -22.66 1.73
N GLY A 69 5.12 -23.56 2.69
CA GLY A 69 5.11 -23.27 4.13
C GLY A 69 4.06 -24.06 4.90
N LEU A 70 3.90 -23.72 6.17
CA LEU A 70 2.88 -24.31 7.04
C LEU A 70 1.49 -23.87 6.54
N VAL A 71 0.79 -24.76 5.85
CA VAL A 71 -0.63 -24.60 5.55
C VAL A 71 -1.38 -24.87 6.84
N PRO A 72 -2.20 -23.96 7.36
CA PRO A 72 -2.97 -24.22 8.57
C PRO A 72 -3.94 -25.39 8.34
N GLU A 73 -4.17 -26.20 9.37
CA GLU A 73 -5.18 -27.26 9.34
C GLU A 73 -6.59 -26.70 9.14
N SER A 74 -6.82 -25.44 9.52
CA SER A 74 -8.10 -24.74 9.39
C SER A 74 -7.90 -23.24 9.20
N TYR A 75 -8.73 -22.66 8.36
CA TYR A 75 -8.80 -21.21 8.14
C TYR A 75 -9.91 -20.52 8.95
N GLU A 76 -10.52 -21.17 9.92
CA GLU A 76 -11.58 -20.59 10.73
C GLU A 76 -11.13 -19.39 11.58
N THR A 77 -9.85 -19.33 11.92
CA THR A 77 -9.23 -18.20 12.65
C THR A 77 -8.90 -17.00 11.75
N TYR A 78 -8.94 -17.19 10.42
CA TYR A 78 -8.69 -16.11 9.47
C TYR A 78 -9.87 -15.12 9.49
N GLN A 79 -9.61 -13.91 9.06
CA GLN A 79 -10.62 -12.88 8.93
C GLN A 79 -11.08 -12.73 7.48
N ILE A 80 -12.38 -12.49 7.31
CA ILE A 80 -12.98 -12.26 6.00
C ILE A 80 -12.64 -10.85 5.54
N VAL A 81 -12.18 -10.74 4.30
CA VAL A 81 -11.80 -9.51 3.62
C VAL A 81 -12.75 -9.25 2.47
N GLN A 82 -13.16 -8.01 2.30
CA GLN A 82 -13.96 -7.57 1.17
C GLN A 82 -13.19 -6.56 0.30
N PRO A 83 -13.55 -6.42 -0.98
CA PRO A 83 -13.02 -5.35 -1.82
C PRO A 83 -13.20 -3.99 -1.14
N GLY A 84 -12.14 -3.19 -1.10
CA GLY A 84 -12.11 -1.90 -0.40
C GLY A 84 -11.57 -1.98 1.05
N ASP A 85 -11.39 -3.15 1.62
CA ASP A 85 -10.70 -3.28 2.90
C ASP A 85 -9.20 -2.96 2.73
N ILE A 86 -8.62 -2.26 3.72
CA ILE A 86 -7.20 -1.92 3.75
C ILE A 86 -6.51 -2.82 4.76
N ILE A 87 -5.59 -3.64 4.27
CA ILE A 87 -4.86 -4.61 5.09
C ILE A 87 -3.55 -3.99 5.55
N ILE A 88 -3.30 -4.06 6.85
CA ILE A 88 -2.09 -3.54 7.48
C ILE A 88 -1.31 -4.67 8.15
N ARG A 89 -0.04 -4.79 7.79
CA ARG A 89 0.91 -5.63 8.51
C ARG A 89 1.49 -4.84 9.68
N GLY A 90 0.89 -5.02 10.85
CA GLY A 90 1.25 -4.27 12.06
C GLY A 90 2.37 -4.89 12.89
N THR A 91 2.99 -5.98 12.44
CA THR A 91 3.95 -6.75 13.25
C THR A 91 5.40 -6.36 12.92
N ASP A 92 6.25 -6.38 13.97
CA ASP A 92 7.73 -6.36 13.85
C ASP A 92 8.27 -5.13 13.11
N LEU A 93 7.81 -3.93 13.48
CA LEU A 93 8.27 -2.69 12.86
C LEU A 93 9.75 -2.43 13.13
N GLN A 94 10.26 -2.89 14.27
CA GLN A 94 11.63 -2.65 14.68
C GLN A 94 12.65 -3.33 13.76
N ASN A 95 12.36 -4.56 13.31
CA ASN A 95 13.30 -5.35 12.52
C ASN A 95 13.06 -5.22 11.01
N ASP A 96 11.86 -4.87 10.59
CA ASP A 96 11.51 -4.72 9.18
C ASP A 96 11.11 -3.26 8.87
N VAL A 97 12.11 -2.46 8.53
CA VAL A 97 11.95 -1.04 8.18
C VAL A 97 11.78 -0.79 6.68
N THR A 98 11.82 -1.83 5.86
CA THR A 98 11.82 -1.71 4.38
C THR A 98 10.53 -2.17 3.72
N SER A 99 9.84 -3.16 4.29
CA SER A 99 8.61 -3.68 3.71
C SER A 99 7.47 -2.66 3.71
N LEU A 100 6.71 -2.63 2.62
CA LEU A 100 5.44 -1.91 2.55
C LEU A 100 4.39 -2.65 3.37
N ARG A 101 3.75 -1.93 4.28
CA ARG A 101 2.87 -2.50 5.31
C ARG A 101 1.39 -2.38 5.00
N THR A 102 1.04 -1.61 3.96
CA THR A 102 -0.35 -1.34 3.59
C THR A 102 -0.69 -1.98 2.26
N GLY A 103 -1.91 -2.47 2.10
CA GLY A 103 -2.42 -2.95 0.82
C GLY A 103 -3.94 -2.86 0.75
N LEU A 104 -4.46 -2.43 -0.40
CA LEU A 104 -5.90 -2.40 -0.68
C LEU A 104 -6.35 -3.75 -1.21
N ALA A 105 -7.38 -4.31 -0.61
CA ALA A 105 -8.02 -5.53 -1.10
C ALA A 105 -8.91 -5.24 -2.31
N LYS A 106 -8.62 -5.90 -3.42
CA LYS A 106 -9.43 -5.85 -4.65
C LYS A 106 -10.34 -7.07 -4.79
N ASN A 107 -10.07 -8.12 -4.03
CA ASN A 107 -10.77 -9.39 -4.07
C ASN A 107 -11.43 -9.70 -2.73
N HIS A 108 -12.56 -10.40 -2.77
CA HIS A 108 -13.12 -11.07 -1.61
C HIS A 108 -12.25 -12.29 -1.26
N GLY A 109 -12.12 -12.59 0.03
CA GLY A 109 -11.34 -13.74 0.49
C GLY A 109 -11.07 -13.70 1.98
N ILE A 110 -10.07 -14.44 2.42
CA ILE A 110 -9.64 -14.53 3.80
C ILE A 110 -8.16 -14.19 3.94
N ILE A 111 -7.82 -13.57 5.07
CA ILE A 111 -6.43 -13.25 5.40
C ILE A 111 -6.15 -13.58 6.88
N THR A 112 -4.88 -13.83 7.19
CA THR A 112 -4.48 -14.11 8.58
C THR A 112 -4.92 -13.02 9.54
N SER A 113 -5.40 -13.41 10.73
CA SER A 113 -5.74 -12.47 11.81
C SER A 113 -4.54 -11.79 12.46
N ALA A 114 -3.32 -12.11 12.02
CA ALA A 114 -2.13 -11.36 12.40
C ALA A 114 -2.06 -9.96 11.74
N TYR A 115 -2.86 -9.73 10.69
CA TYR A 115 -2.97 -8.43 10.03
C TYR A 115 -4.18 -7.66 10.57
N ILE A 116 -4.07 -6.33 10.57
CA ILE A 116 -5.18 -5.44 10.89
C ILE A 116 -5.98 -5.23 9.60
N ASN A 117 -7.28 -5.45 9.66
CA ASN A 117 -8.20 -5.19 8.56
C ASN A 117 -8.98 -3.91 8.86
N LEU A 118 -8.69 -2.85 8.13
CA LEU A 118 -9.35 -1.55 8.24
C LEU A 118 -10.40 -1.43 7.14
N ARG A 119 -11.65 -1.25 7.54
CA ARG A 119 -12.76 -1.03 6.63
C ARG A 119 -13.17 0.44 6.62
N PRO A 120 -13.19 1.09 5.43
CA PRO A 120 -13.68 2.45 5.29
C PRO A 120 -15.14 2.59 5.67
N LYS A 121 -15.50 3.73 6.24
CA LYS A 121 -16.88 4.14 6.50
C LYS A 121 -17.47 4.85 5.25
N PRO A 122 -18.80 5.04 5.17
CA PRO A 122 -19.45 5.63 4.01
C PRO A 122 -18.98 7.04 3.61
N ASN A 123 -18.34 7.78 4.52
CA ASN A 123 -17.79 9.12 4.29
C ASN A 123 -16.35 9.11 3.75
N ALA A 124 -15.78 7.93 3.49
CA ALA A 124 -14.40 7.81 3.05
C ALA A 124 -14.28 6.84 1.86
N ASP A 125 -13.54 7.27 0.87
CA ASP A 125 -13.18 6.46 -0.28
C ASP A 125 -12.01 5.51 0.09
N ALA A 126 -12.12 4.24 -0.29
CA ALA A 126 -11.17 3.21 0.08
C ALA A 126 -9.79 3.43 -0.57
N GLU A 127 -9.77 3.84 -1.83
CA GLU A 127 -8.53 4.07 -2.59
C GLU A 127 -7.83 5.32 -2.08
N PHE A 128 -8.57 6.39 -1.78
CA PHE A 128 -8.03 7.59 -1.14
C PHE A 128 -7.38 7.27 0.21
N LEU A 129 -8.08 6.54 1.08
CA LEU A 129 -7.52 6.14 2.38
C LEU A 129 -6.30 5.24 2.22
N HIS A 130 -6.31 4.35 1.24
CA HIS A 130 -5.14 3.50 0.97
C HIS A 130 -3.94 4.35 0.53
N TYR A 131 -4.10 5.29 -0.41
CA TYR A 131 -3.04 6.21 -0.83
C TYR A 131 -2.49 7.02 0.35
N LEU A 132 -3.38 7.53 1.21
CA LEU A 132 -2.97 8.27 2.40
C LEU A 132 -2.17 7.40 3.38
N LEU A 133 -2.68 6.22 3.73
CA LEU A 133 -2.00 5.30 4.66
C LEU A 133 -0.70 4.75 4.06
N HIS A 134 -0.65 4.54 2.75
CA HIS A 134 0.58 4.19 2.04
C HIS A 134 1.61 5.31 2.12
N SER A 135 1.21 6.57 1.92
CA SER A 135 2.09 7.73 2.11
C SER A 135 2.64 7.79 3.54
N TYR A 136 1.81 7.51 4.55
CA TYR A 136 2.25 7.45 5.95
C TYR A 136 3.24 6.31 6.21
N ASP A 137 3.05 5.16 5.59
CA ASP A 137 3.97 4.03 5.65
C ASP A 137 5.34 4.38 5.03
N VAL A 138 5.34 4.94 3.83
CA VAL A 138 6.55 5.38 3.12
C VAL A 138 7.30 6.46 3.91
N LYS A 139 6.58 7.42 4.49
CA LYS A 139 7.14 8.47 5.37
C LYS A 139 7.52 7.96 6.76
N LYS A 140 7.36 6.65 7.03
CA LYS A 140 7.71 6.02 8.31
C LYS A 140 6.91 6.54 9.52
N VAL A 141 5.74 7.12 9.30
CA VAL A 141 4.85 7.60 10.38
C VAL A 141 4.50 6.46 11.33
N PHE A 142 4.25 5.25 10.80
CA PHE A 142 3.90 4.07 11.60
C PHE A 142 4.99 3.65 12.58
N TYR A 143 6.25 3.99 12.31
CA TYR A 143 7.39 3.66 13.17
C TYR A 143 7.47 4.54 14.42
N GLY A 144 6.73 5.64 14.46
CA GLY A 144 6.52 6.45 15.66
C GLY A 144 5.31 6.00 16.48
N LEU A 145 4.54 5.02 15.99
CA LEU A 145 3.36 4.46 16.62
C LEU A 145 3.66 3.06 17.19
N GLY A 146 2.68 2.47 17.82
CA GLY A 146 2.78 1.12 18.33
C GLY A 146 3.45 1.03 19.69
N SER A 147 3.45 -0.18 20.25
CA SER A 147 3.93 -0.46 21.59
C SER A 147 4.65 -1.81 21.67
N GLY A 148 5.35 -2.03 22.81
CA GLY A 148 6.07 -3.26 23.11
C GLY A 148 7.45 -3.35 22.47
N LEU A 149 8.20 -4.40 22.83
CA LEU A 149 9.60 -4.62 22.42
C LEU A 149 9.79 -4.76 20.91
N ARG A 150 8.76 -5.15 20.15
CA ARG A 150 8.80 -5.31 18.70
C ARG A 150 8.06 -4.21 17.95
N GLN A 151 7.56 -3.19 18.67
CA GLN A 151 6.74 -2.11 18.08
C GLN A 151 5.64 -2.66 17.17
N ASN A 152 4.70 -3.40 17.73
CA ASN A 152 3.55 -3.89 16.99
C ASN A 152 2.44 -2.83 16.98
N LEU A 153 1.85 -2.62 15.81
CA LEU A 153 0.66 -1.80 15.63
C LEU A 153 -0.60 -2.58 15.97
N SER A 154 -1.60 -1.87 16.42
CA SER A 154 -2.96 -2.33 16.63
C SER A 154 -3.96 -1.37 16.02
N TYR A 155 -5.24 -1.73 15.99
CA TYR A 155 -6.27 -0.79 15.53
C TYR A 155 -6.32 0.49 16.38
N VAL A 156 -5.90 0.44 17.64
CA VAL A 156 -5.89 1.64 18.49
C VAL A 156 -5.00 2.74 17.93
N ASP A 157 -3.88 2.37 17.33
CA ASP A 157 -2.96 3.30 16.69
C ASP A 157 -3.63 4.01 15.50
N PHE A 158 -4.36 3.27 14.66
CA PHE A 158 -5.11 3.82 13.53
C PHE A 158 -6.38 4.58 13.97
N LYS A 159 -7.00 4.14 15.03
CA LYS A 159 -8.21 4.78 15.59
C LYS A 159 -7.98 6.24 15.93
N TYR A 160 -6.79 6.57 16.42
CA TYR A 160 -6.43 7.93 16.84
C TYR A 160 -5.47 8.63 15.88
N LEU A 161 -5.02 7.97 14.83
CA LEU A 161 -4.18 8.55 13.80
C LEU A 161 -4.87 9.76 13.15
N THR A 162 -4.13 10.86 13.03
CA THR A 162 -4.65 12.07 12.36
C THR A 162 -4.84 11.81 10.88
N ILE A 163 -6.07 11.98 10.41
CA ILE A 163 -6.50 11.78 9.02
C ILE A 163 -7.03 13.10 8.47
N PRO A 164 -6.46 13.65 7.39
CA PRO A 164 -7.06 14.71 6.59
C PRO A 164 -8.14 14.09 5.70
N LEU A 165 -9.34 14.62 5.74
CA LEU A 165 -10.49 14.07 5.04
C LEU A 165 -11.16 15.15 4.19
N PRO A 166 -10.89 15.20 2.88
CA PRO A 166 -11.63 16.00 1.91
C PRO A 166 -13.10 15.57 1.82
N SER A 167 -13.88 16.31 1.09
CA SER A 167 -15.22 15.85 0.66
C SER A 167 -15.11 14.58 -0.21
N LEU A 168 -16.11 13.72 -0.20
CA LEU A 168 -16.09 12.46 -0.95
C LEU A 168 -15.86 12.68 -2.47
N PRO A 169 -16.46 13.68 -3.12
CA PRO A 169 -16.14 14.01 -4.51
C PRO A 169 -14.66 14.37 -4.72
N GLU A 170 -14.08 15.12 -3.78
CA GLU A 170 -12.69 15.52 -3.85
C GLU A 170 -11.74 14.35 -3.61
N GLN A 171 -12.06 13.45 -2.66
CA GLN A 171 -11.32 12.20 -2.48
C GLN A 171 -11.22 11.40 -3.78
N ARG A 172 -12.34 11.22 -4.47
CA ARG A 172 -12.40 10.52 -5.76
C ARG A 172 -11.63 11.23 -6.86
N ALA A 173 -11.69 12.56 -6.91
CA ALA A 173 -10.93 13.34 -7.88
C ALA A 173 -9.40 13.19 -7.65
N ILE A 174 -8.98 13.15 -6.38
CA ILE A 174 -7.58 12.88 -6.02
C ILE A 174 -7.16 11.45 -6.45
N VAL A 175 -8.02 10.46 -6.25
CA VAL A 175 -7.74 9.07 -6.68
C VAL A 175 -7.57 9.00 -8.19
N VAL A 176 -8.50 9.53 -8.96
CA VAL A 176 -8.43 9.53 -10.43
C VAL A 176 -7.14 10.19 -10.91
N PHE A 177 -6.80 11.35 -10.36
CA PHE A 177 -5.56 12.04 -10.67
C PHE A 177 -4.32 11.19 -10.36
N LEU A 178 -4.27 10.57 -9.17
CA LEU A 178 -3.13 9.74 -8.76
C LEU A 178 -3.01 8.48 -9.63
N ASP A 179 -4.12 7.83 -9.97
CA ASP A 179 -4.12 6.64 -10.83
C ASP A 179 -3.58 6.97 -12.22
N GLU A 180 -3.99 8.10 -12.81
CA GLU A 180 -3.51 8.56 -14.12
C GLU A 180 -2.01 8.88 -14.09
N GLU A 181 -1.55 9.63 -13.10
CA GLU A 181 -0.14 10.01 -13.00
C GLU A 181 0.76 8.82 -12.65
N CYS A 182 0.34 7.96 -11.73
CA CYS A 182 1.07 6.73 -11.40
C CYS A 182 1.17 5.79 -12.62
N ALA A 183 0.09 5.66 -13.40
CA ALA A 183 0.12 4.85 -14.62
C ALA A 183 1.14 5.37 -15.65
N LYS A 184 1.26 6.70 -15.83
CA LYS A 184 2.28 7.30 -16.71
C LYS A 184 3.69 7.01 -16.21
N VAL A 185 3.92 7.12 -14.90
CA VAL A 185 5.22 6.82 -14.28
C VAL A 185 5.55 5.33 -14.46
N ASP A 186 4.60 4.44 -14.22
CA ASP A 186 4.80 3.00 -14.39
C ASP A 186 5.12 2.61 -15.83
N GLN A 187 4.48 3.24 -16.82
CA GLN A 187 4.81 3.08 -18.24
C GLN A 187 6.25 3.53 -18.54
N GLY A 188 6.65 4.68 -18.01
CA GLY A 188 8.04 5.17 -18.13
C GLY A 188 9.05 4.19 -17.54
N ILE A 189 8.78 3.68 -16.36
CA ILE A 189 9.61 2.66 -15.69
C ILE A 189 9.70 1.39 -16.52
N ALA A 190 8.60 0.93 -17.12
CA ALA A 190 8.59 -0.26 -17.97
C ALA A 190 9.46 -0.07 -19.22
N ILE A 191 9.40 1.08 -19.88
CA ILE A 191 10.23 1.41 -21.04
C ILE A 191 11.72 1.39 -20.66
N ILE A 192 12.08 2.05 -19.56
CA ILE A 192 13.47 2.09 -19.09
C ILE A 192 13.98 0.69 -18.75
N ARG A 193 13.19 -0.14 -18.10
CA ARG A 193 13.55 -1.54 -17.79
C ARG A 193 13.80 -2.36 -19.07
N HIS A 194 12.98 -2.17 -20.10
CA HIS A 194 13.18 -2.82 -21.39
C HIS A 194 14.49 -2.37 -22.05
N GLN A 195 14.78 -1.06 -22.04
CA GLN A 195 16.03 -0.52 -22.58
C GLN A 195 17.26 -1.09 -21.84
N ILE A 196 17.21 -1.16 -20.50
CA ILE A 196 18.28 -1.75 -19.70
C ILE A 196 18.49 -3.22 -20.06
N ALA A 197 17.42 -3.99 -20.26
CA ALA A 197 17.52 -5.40 -20.66
C ALA A 197 18.19 -5.53 -22.05
N ALA A 198 17.76 -4.74 -23.03
CA ALA A 198 18.35 -4.75 -24.37
C ALA A 198 19.84 -4.35 -24.37
N LEU A 199 20.22 -3.35 -23.57
CA LEU A 199 21.64 -2.95 -23.43
C LEU A 199 22.49 -4.04 -22.79
N LYS A 200 21.96 -4.78 -21.82
CA LYS A 200 22.64 -5.93 -21.22
C LYS A 200 22.85 -7.06 -22.22
N GLU A 201 21.84 -7.36 -23.03
CA GLU A 201 21.92 -8.35 -24.11
C GLU A 201 22.94 -7.95 -25.18
N TYR A 202 22.88 -6.69 -25.63
CA TYR A 202 23.84 -6.14 -26.58
C TYR A 202 25.28 -6.23 -26.06
N LYS A 203 25.51 -5.83 -24.79
CA LYS A 203 26.83 -5.97 -24.14
C LYS A 203 27.35 -7.40 -24.18
N THR A 204 26.48 -8.37 -23.82
CA THR A 204 26.86 -9.79 -23.81
C THR A 204 27.19 -10.29 -25.22
N SER A 205 26.36 -9.95 -26.21
CA SER A 205 26.58 -10.31 -27.62
C SER A 205 27.87 -9.70 -28.19
N MET A 206 28.13 -8.43 -27.87
CA MET A 206 29.36 -7.75 -28.32
C MET A 206 30.61 -8.42 -27.72
N ILE A 207 30.60 -8.77 -26.44
CA ILE A 207 31.68 -9.46 -25.79
C ILE A 207 31.92 -10.83 -26.48
N ASP A 208 30.86 -11.63 -26.67
CA ASP A 208 30.92 -12.91 -27.34
C ASP A 208 31.51 -12.78 -28.74
N ALA A 209 31.01 -11.84 -29.54
CA ALA A 209 31.47 -11.62 -30.89
C ALA A 209 32.97 -11.23 -30.97
N ALA A 210 33.42 -10.39 -30.02
CA ALA A 210 34.80 -9.95 -29.97
C ALA A 210 35.78 -11.10 -29.57
N VAL A 211 35.45 -11.81 -28.47
CA VAL A 211 36.35 -12.86 -27.94
C VAL A 211 36.34 -14.15 -28.76
N THR A 212 35.28 -14.38 -29.54
CA THR A 212 35.17 -15.51 -30.46
C THR A 212 35.64 -15.19 -31.88
N GLY A 213 36.16 -13.99 -32.14
CA GLY A 213 36.66 -13.55 -33.43
C GLY A 213 35.61 -13.32 -34.52
N LYS A 214 34.33 -13.19 -34.15
CA LYS A 214 33.25 -12.90 -35.09
C LYS A 214 33.28 -11.42 -35.57
N ILE A 215 33.92 -10.52 -34.80
CA ILE A 215 34.23 -9.16 -35.16
C ILE A 215 35.72 -8.86 -35.00
N LYS A 216 36.31 -8.13 -35.93
CA LYS A 216 37.69 -7.66 -35.87
C LYS A 216 37.76 -6.37 -35.07
N VAL A 217 38.55 -6.34 -34.00
CA VAL A 217 38.71 -5.16 -33.10
C VAL A 217 40.05 -4.44 -33.26
N ILE A 218 40.99 -5.01 -34.06
CA ILE A 218 42.32 -4.46 -34.36
C ILE A 218 42.56 -4.56 -35.86
#